data_e7bbe49d6afe408d5d1ffebc49c96ee8
#
_entry.id   e7bbe49d6afe408d5d1ffebc49c96ee8
#
_cell.length_a   1.000
_cell.length_b   1.000
_cell.length_c   1.000
_cell.angle_alpha   90.00
_cell.angle_beta   90.00
_cell.angle_gamma   90.00
#
_symmetry.space_group_name_H-M   'P 1'
#
loop_
_entity.id
_entity.type
_entity.pdbx_description
1 polymer ?
#
loop_
_entity_poly.entity_id
_entity_poly.type
_entity_poly.pdbx_seq_one_letter_code
_entity_poly.pdbx_strand_id
1 'polypeptide(L)'
;MKQAPKWNEVQERMRPGRLTRDGMLGDDARGLTEIIDADAAALARRGVACRDVAERLRHITNLARNALGNPVAIGPEFEAWIDEGMGRIPCPFGHPGRLPKAVTYLRHRPTGRLLQWSDLNIHMIEEHGFFEGKGSSFRLEPEEVLELIGITTT
;
A
#
# COMPACT_ATOMS: atom_id res chain seq x y z
N MET A 1 -24.39 4.97 -7.02
CA MET A 1 -24.88 3.78 -6.30
C MET A 1 -24.49 3.87 -4.83
N LYS A 2 -25.41 3.55 -3.96
CA LYS A 2 -25.11 3.58 -2.53
C LYS A 2 -24.26 2.38 -2.13
N GLN A 3 -23.24 2.66 -1.33
CA GLN A 3 -22.38 1.65 -0.77
C GLN A 3 -23.13 0.84 0.31
N ALA A 4 -22.87 -0.46 0.38
CA ALA A 4 -23.50 -1.29 1.41
C ALA A 4 -23.10 -0.87 2.82
N PRO A 5 -23.96 -1.03 3.85
CA PRO A 5 -23.64 -0.59 5.21
C PRO A 5 -22.33 -1.14 5.78
N LYS A 6 -22.00 -2.39 5.49
CA LYS A 6 -20.74 -2.96 5.97
C LYS A 6 -19.50 -2.20 5.44
N TRP A 7 -19.58 -1.69 4.23
CA TRP A 7 -18.49 -0.89 3.65
C TRP A 7 -18.41 0.49 4.28
N ASN A 8 -19.55 1.05 4.70
CA ASN A 8 -19.57 2.31 5.44
C ASN A 8 -18.88 2.15 6.80
N GLU A 9 -19.06 1.01 7.47
CA GLU A 9 -18.38 0.72 8.73
C GLU A 9 -16.87 0.61 8.53
N VAL A 10 -16.43 -0.06 7.47
CA VAL A 10 -15.01 -0.17 7.12
C VAL A 10 -14.45 1.22 6.86
N GLN A 11 -15.16 2.01 6.06
CA GLN A 11 -14.74 3.38 5.71
C GLN A 11 -14.63 4.27 6.93
N GLU A 12 -15.53 4.10 7.91
CA GLU A 12 -15.50 4.84 9.16
C GLU A 12 -14.21 4.57 9.94
N ARG A 13 -13.75 3.31 9.96
CA ARG A 13 -12.49 2.96 10.62
C ARG A 13 -11.26 3.58 9.94
N MET A 14 -11.40 3.99 8.69
CA MET A 14 -10.31 4.62 7.91
C MET A 14 -10.23 6.14 8.11
N ARG A 15 -11.12 6.73 8.90
CA ARG A 15 -11.11 8.16 9.17
C ARG A 15 -9.92 8.54 10.05
N PRO A 16 -9.43 9.79 9.95
CA PRO A 16 -8.37 10.27 10.83
C PRO A 16 -8.73 10.08 12.30
N GLY A 17 -7.75 9.64 13.08
CA GLY A 17 -7.91 9.45 14.51
C GLY A 17 -8.56 8.14 14.92
N ARG A 18 -8.94 7.27 13.99
CA ARG A 18 -9.52 5.96 14.31
C ARG A 18 -8.40 4.92 14.47
N LEU A 19 -7.93 4.33 13.39
CA LEU A 19 -6.81 3.36 13.43
C LEU A 19 -5.46 4.03 13.23
N THR A 20 -5.42 5.08 12.42
CA THR A 20 -4.23 5.87 12.20
C THR A 20 -4.53 7.34 12.46
N ARG A 21 -3.48 8.09 12.78
CA ARG A 21 -3.61 9.51 13.07
C ARG A 21 -4.22 10.29 11.91
N ASP A 22 -3.74 10.04 10.69
CA ASP A 22 -4.11 10.82 9.51
C ASP A 22 -5.15 10.13 8.64
N GLY A 23 -5.57 8.91 9.00
CA GLY A 23 -6.52 8.14 8.24
C GLY A 23 -5.91 7.49 7.00
N MET A 24 -6.75 6.84 6.21
CA MET A 24 -6.30 6.06 5.05
C MET A 24 -6.94 6.52 3.74
N LEU A 25 -7.83 7.49 3.78
CA LEU A 25 -8.58 7.94 2.60
C LEU A 25 -8.09 9.27 2.05
N GLY A 26 -7.27 9.99 2.80
CA GLY A 26 -6.82 11.32 2.40
C GLY A 26 -8.00 12.25 2.21
N ASP A 27 -7.99 12.99 1.10
CA ASP A 27 -9.08 13.88 0.72
C ASP A 27 -9.92 13.32 -0.43
N ASP A 28 -9.86 11.99 -0.65
CA ASP A 28 -10.60 11.32 -1.71
C ASP A 28 -12.10 11.35 -1.41
N ALA A 29 -12.86 11.99 -2.29
CA ALA A 29 -14.29 12.17 -2.11
C ALA A 29 -15.11 10.93 -2.55
N ARG A 30 -14.47 9.94 -3.19
CA ARG A 30 -15.16 8.74 -3.64
C ARG A 30 -15.45 7.80 -2.48
N GLY A 31 -16.46 6.96 -2.62
CA GLY A 31 -16.70 5.88 -1.68
C GLY A 31 -15.61 4.81 -1.77
N LEU A 32 -15.45 4.03 -0.71
CA LEU A 32 -14.42 3.01 -0.61
C LEU A 32 -14.47 2.02 -1.79
N THR A 33 -15.66 1.54 -2.14
CA THR A 33 -15.80 0.58 -3.23
C THR A 33 -15.45 1.17 -4.59
N GLU A 34 -15.72 2.46 -4.80
CA GLU A 34 -15.34 3.15 -6.02
C GLU A 34 -13.82 3.26 -6.14
N ILE A 35 -13.14 3.53 -5.03
CA ILE A 35 -11.68 3.61 -4.99
C ILE A 35 -11.08 2.25 -5.36
N ILE A 36 -11.57 1.19 -4.72
CA ILE A 36 -11.10 -0.17 -4.97
C ILE A 36 -11.31 -0.57 -6.43
N ASP A 37 -12.51 -0.32 -6.96
CA ASP A 37 -12.85 -0.69 -8.33
C ASP A 37 -12.00 0.07 -9.35
N ALA A 38 -11.75 1.35 -9.11
CA ALA A 38 -10.94 2.17 -10.02
C ALA A 38 -9.48 1.69 -10.07
N ASP A 39 -8.93 1.34 -8.91
CA ASP A 39 -7.55 0.85 -8.84
C ASP A 39 -7.41 -0.54 -9.45
N ALA A 40 -8.40 -1.41 -9.24
CA ALA A 40 -8.43 -2.72 -9.89
C ALA A 40 -8.49 -2.59 -11.41
N ALA A 41 -9.28 -1.65 -11.91
CA ALA A 41 -9.37 -1.40 -13.35
C ALA A 41 -8.02 -0.89 -13.92
N ALA A 42 -7.33 -0.04 -13.17
CA ALA A 42 -6.02 0.47 -13.59
C ALA A 42 -5.00 -0.67 -13.73
N LEU A 43 -4.97 -1.60 -12.78
CA LEU A 43 -4.11 -2.77 -12.85
C LEU A 43 -4.52 -3.71 -13.99
N ALA A 44 -5.82 -3.94 -14.15
CA ALA A 44 -6.33 -4.83 -15.20
C ALA A 44 -5.94 -4.36 -16.60
N ARG A 45 -5.90 -3.04 -16.84
CA ARG A 45 -5.44 -2.48 -18.11
C ARG A 45 -3.98 -2.83 -18.41
N ARG A 46 -3.21 -3.15 -17.39
CA ARG A 46 -1.81 -3.53 -17.55
C ARG A 46 -1.61 -5.04 -17.38
N GLY A 47 -2.70 -5.79 -17.23
CA GLY A 47 -2.65 -7.25 -17.10
C GLY A 47 -2.08 -7.74 -15.77
N VAL A 48 -2.15 -6.94 -14.73
CA VAL A 48 -1.56 -7.24 -13.41
C VAL A 48 -2.65 -7.40 -12.37
N ALA A 49 -2.49 -8.34 -11.47
CA ALA A 49 -3.39 -8.54 -10.34
C ALA A 49 -2.83 -7.87 -9.07
N CYS A 50 -3.72 -7.54 -8.14
CA CYS A 50 -3.30 -6.96 -6.86
C CYS A 50 -2.30 -7.86 -6.13
N ARG A 51 -2.49 -9.18 -6.22
CA ARG A 51 -1.56 -10.13 -5.60
C ARG A 51 -0.14 -9.99 -6.14
N ASP A 52 0.01 -9.72 -7.44
CA ASP A 52 1.33 -9.53 -8.03
C ASP A 52 2.03 -8.31 -7.46
N VAL A 53 1.28 -7.22 -7.28
CA VAL A 53 1.81 -6.01 -6.64
C VAL A 53 2.22 -6.32 -5.21
N ALA A 54 1.34 -6.96 -4.44
CA ALA A 54 1.62 -7.29 -3.03
C ALA A 54 2.86 -8.18 -2.89
N GLU A 55 3.02 -9.17 -3.76
CA GLU A 55 4.20 -10.05 -3.75
C GLU A 55 5.49 -9.27 -4.00
N ARG A 56 5.44 -8.34 -4.93
CA ARG A 56 6.61 -7.51 -5.24
C ARG A 56 6.98 -6.60 -4.07
N LEU A 57 5.99 -5.95 -3.47
CA LEU A 57 6.21 -5.10 -2.29
C LEU A 57 6.75 -5.92 -1.12
N ARG A 58 6.21 -7.09 -0.90
CA ARG A 58 6.65 -8.00 0.18
C ARG A 58 8.09 -8.45 -0.04
N HIS A 59 8.46 -8.75 -1.27
CA HIS A 59 9.83 -9.12 -1.60
C HIS A 59 10.80 -8.00 -1.23
N ILE A 60 10.49 -6.77 -1.61
CA ILE A 60 11.32 -5.61 -1.29
C ILE A 60 11.38 -5.39 0.23
N THR A 61 10.24 -5.48 0.91
CA THR A 61 10.18 -5.37 2.36
C THR A 61 11.07 -6.39 3.05
N ASN A 62 11.04 -7.65 2.58
CA ASN A 62 11.86 -8.70 3.18
C ASN A 62 13.35 -8.46 2.98
N LEU A 63 13.75 -7.98 1.81
CA LEU A 63 15.15 -7.61 1.57
C LEU A 63 15.59 -6.47 2.50
N ALA A 64 14.74 -5.46 2.66
CA ALA A 64 15.03 -4.34 3.54
C ALA A 64 15.10 -4.78 5.01
N ARG A 65 14.18 -5.65 5.43
CA ARG A 65 14.15 -6.17 6.80
C ARG A 65 15.42 -6.97 7.14
N ASN A 66 15.90 -7.77 6.19
CA ASN A 66 17.09 -8.58 6.37
C ASN A 66 18.38 -7.75 6.41
N ALA A 67 18.34 -6.51 5.96
CA ALA A 67 19.49 -5.60 5.98
C ALA A 67 19.69 -4.89 7.33
N LEU A 68 18.85 -5.18 8.32
CA LEU A 68 18.98 -4.71 9.72
C LEU A 68 19.13 -3.19 9.84
N GLY A 69 18.28 -2.45 9.15
CA GLY A 69 18.23 -0.99 9.21
C GLY A 69 19.14 -0.27 8.19
N ASN A 70 19.95 -1.01 7.48
CA ASN A 70 20.79 -0.42 6.42
C ASN A 70 20.05 -0.40 5.10
N PRO A 71 20.26 0.61 4.24
CA PRO A 71 19.72 0.57 2.89
C PRO A 71 20.28 -0.61 2.09
N VAL A 72 19.46 -1.19 1.23
CA VAL A 72 19.84 -2.30 0.37
C VAL A 72 19.52 -1.95 -1.08
N ALA A 73 20.38 -2.31 -2.00
CA ALA A 73 20.14 -2.09 -3.43
C ALA A 73 19.04 -3.01 -3.95
N ILE A 74 18.11 -2.45 -4.68
CA ILE A 74 17.03 -3.17 -5.36
C ILE A 74 17.24 -2.92 -6.86
N GLY A 75 17.90 -3.86 -7.52
CA GLY A 75 18.33 -3.65 -8.89
C GLY A 75 19.32 -2.48 -9.02
N PRO A 76 19.58 -2.00 -10.25
CA PRO A 76 20.62 -0.97 -10.47
C PRO A 76 20.19 0.45 -10.10
N GLU A 77 18.90 0.72 -10.01
CA GLU A 77 18.40 2.09 -9.87
C GLU A 77 17.72 2.41 -8.54
N PHE A 78 17.43 1.38 -7.71
CA PHE A 78 16.67 1.60 -6.49
C PHE A 78 17.45 1.23 -5.26
N GLU A 79 17.07 1.84 -4.14
CA GLU A 79 17.49 1.39 -2.82
C GLU A 79 16.29 1.38 -1.88
N ALA A 80 16.30 0.47 -0.93
CA ALA A 80 15.20 0.31 0.01
C ALA A 80 15.73 0.21 1.44
N TRP A 81 14.93 0.68 2.38
CA TRP A 81 15.20 0.49 3.80
C TRP A 81 13.88 0.39 4.54
N ILE A 82 13.92 -0.09 5.76
CA ILE A 82 12.73 -0.26 6.58
C ILE A 82 12.91 0.45 7.92
N ASP A 83 11.85 1.10 8.37
CA ASP A 83 11.75 1.67 9.70
C ASP A 83 10.75 0.82 10.48
N GLU A 84 11.26 0.03 11.42
CA GLU A 84 10.41 -0.85 12.21
C GLU A 84 9.90 -0.11 13.43
N GLY A 85 8.73 0.51 13.27
CA GLY A 85 8.07 1.19 14.36
C GLY A 85 7.56 0.24 15.43
N MET A 86 7.24 0.79 16.59
CA MET A 86 6.66 0.02 17.71
C MET A 86 5.17 -0.16 17.51
N GLY A 87 4.66 -1.30 18.01
CA GLY A 87 3.23 -1.57 18.02
C GLY A 87 2.72 -2.29 16.79
N ARG A 88 1.42 -2.57 16.82
CA ARG A 88 0.73 -3.32 15.77
C ARG A 88 -0.59 -2.64 15.47
N ILE A 89 -1.10 -2.87 14.26
CA ILE A 89 -2.32 -2.24 13.79
C ILE A 89 -3.25 -3.31 13.18
N PRO A 90 -4.56 -3.26 13.50
CA PRO A 90 -5.52 -4.18 12.89
C PRO A 90 -5.91 -3.74 11.48
N CYS A 91 -6.38 -4.68 10.68
CA CYS A 91 -6.91 -4.40 9.36
C CYS A 91 -8.28 -3.71 9.48
N PRO A 92 -8.50 -2.55 8.83
CA PRO A 92 -9.80 -1.86 8.91
C PRO A 92 -10.95 -2.64 8.26
N PHE A 93 -10.66 -3.62 7.42
CA PHE A 93 -11.66 -4.48 6.79
C PHE A 93 -12.18 -5.58 7.72
N GLY A 94 -11.62 -5.70 8.91
CA GLY A 94 -12.10 -6.67 9.90
C GLY A 94 -11.42 -8.03 9.89
N HIS A 95 -10.34 -8.20 9.13
CA HIS A 95 -9.55 -9.44 9.21
C HIS A 95 -8.99 -9.60 10.62
N PRO A 96 -8.98 -10.82 11.16
CA PRO A 96 -8.39 -11.06 12.47
C PRO A 96 -6.87 -10.87 12.45
N GLY A 97 -6.32 -10.54 13.61
CA GLY A 97 -4.89 -10.34 13.77
C GLY A 97 -4.48 -8.89 13.61
N ARG A 98 -3.22 -8.65 13.91
CA ARG A 98 -2.63 -7.32 13.84
C ARG A 98 -1.27 -7.41 13.16
N LEU A 99 -0.94 -6.38 12.39
CA LEU A 99 0.30 -6.32 11.63
C LEU A 99 1.26 -5.31 12.24
N PRO A 100 2.59 -5.55 12.13
CA PRO A 100 3.56 -4.60 12.65
C PRO A 100 3.44 -3.23 11.97
N LYS A 101 3.72 -2.19 12.73
CA LYS A 101 3.77 -0.82 12.19
C LYS A 101 5.16 -0.54 11.60
N ALA A 102 5.56 -1.36 10.66
CA ALA A 102 6.84 -1.20 9.97
C ALA A 102 6.59 -0.52 8.63
N VAL A 103 7.44 0.41 8.25
CA VAL A 103 7.33 1.16 6.99
C VAL A 103 8.56 0.88 6.14
N THR A 104 8.32 0.43 4.91
CA THR A 104 9.36 0.23 3.92
C THR A 104 9.40 1.43 2.99
N TYR A 105 10.61 1.93 2.73
CA TYR A 105 10.85 3.01 1.80
C TYR A 105 11.61 2.49 0.60
N LEU A 106 11.21 2.93 -0.58
CA LEU A 106 11.89 2.60 -1.83
C LEU A 106 12.20 3.90 -2.56
N ARG A 107 13.48 4.16 -2.78
CA ARG A 107 13.91 5.35 -3.49
C ARG A 107 14.47 5.01 -4.86
N HIS A 108 13.96 5.69 -5.88
CA HIS A 108 14.52 5.65 -7.22
C HIS A 108 15.65 6.66 -7.29
N ARG A 109 16.90 6.17 -7.36
CA ARG A 109 18.08 7.03 -7.27
C ARG A 109 18.16 8.10 -8.36
N PRO A 110 17.90 7.77 -9.65
CA PRO A 110 18.02 8.78 -10.70
C PRO A 110 17.09 9.96 -10.56
N THR A 111 15.86 9.76 -10.07
CA THR A 111 14.86 10.82 -9.95
C THR A 111 14.66 11.33 -8.53
N GLY A 112 15.14 10.58 -7.53
CA GLY A 112 14.89 10.88 -6.13
C GLY A 112 13.46 10.56 -5.68
N ARG A 113 12.63 9.95 -6.52
CA ARG A 113 11.26 9.60 -6.15
C ARG A 113 11.24 8.57 -5.05
N LEU A 114 10.34 8.75 -4.10
CA LEU A 114 10.22 7.91 -2.93
C LEU A 114 8.83 7.31 -2.86
N LEU A 115 8.77 5.99 -2.69
CA LEU A 115 7.54 5.27 -2.35
C LEU A 115 7.66 4.76 -0.93
N GLN A 116 6.53 4.65 -0.24
CA GLN A 116 6.50 4.08 1.10
C GLN A 116 5.26 3.22 1.28
N TRP A 117 5.40 2.16 2.05
CA TRP A 117 4.29 1.28 2.39
C TRP A 117 4.56 0.55 3.68
N SER A 118 3.48 0.15 4.36
CA SER A 118 3.56 -0.64 5.59
C SER A 118 3.19 -2.10 5.29
N ASP A 119 3.40 -2.97 6.27
CA ASP A 119 2.93 -4.35 6.17
C ASP A 119 1.40 -4.38 6.01
N LEU A 120 0.69 -3.45 6.65
CA LEU A 120 -0.76 -3.34 6.49
C LEU A 120 -1.13 -2.97 5.05
N ASN A 121 -0.38 -2.08 4.40
CA ASN A 121 -0.63 -1.75 2.99
C ASN A 121 -0.52 -2.98 2.11
N ILE A 122 0.49 -3.81 2.31
CA ILE A 122 0.65 -5.05 1.54
C ILE A 122 -0.57 -5.95 1.73
N HIS A 123 -1.01 -6.13 2.98
CA HIS A 123 -2.18 -6.93 3.30
C HIS A 123 -3.44 -6.38 2.64
N MET A 124 -3.68 -5.06 2.73
CA MET A 124 -4.86 -4.45 2.15
C MET A 124 -4.88 -4.54 0.63
N ILE A 125 -3.73 -4.43 -0.02
CA ILE A 125 -3.63 -4.61 -1.47
C ILE A 125 -3.93 -6.06 -1.84
N GLU A 126 -3.31 -7.01 -1.17
CA GLU A 126 -3.44 -8.43 -1.49
C GLU A 126 -4.85 -8.96 -1.23
N GLU A 127 -5.42 -8.65 -0.08
CA GLU A 127 -6.67 -9.25 0.36
C GLU A 127 -7.90 -8.41 0.01
N HIS A 128 -7.73 -7.10 -0.17
CA HIS A 128 -8.86 -6.18 -0.34
C HIS A 128 -8.76 -5.28 -1.56
N GLY A 129 -7.64 -5.31 -2.28
CA GLY A 129 -7.45 -4.46 -3.47
C GLY A 129 -7.39 -2.97 -3.15
N PHE A 130 -7.04 -2.62 -1.92
CA PHE A 130 -7.07 -1.24 -1.45
C PHE A 130 -5.67 -0.64 -1.35
N PHE A 131 -5.44 0.43 -2.10
CA PHE A 131 -4.17 1.18 -2.17
C PHE A 131 -4.22 2.49 -1.38
N GLU A 132 -5.20 2.66 -0.50
CA GLU A 132 -5.57 3.89 0.20
C GLU A 132 -6.20 4.93 -0.73
N GLY A 133 -6.66 6.03 -0.19
CA GLY A 133 -7.30 7.09 -0.96
C GLY A 133 -6.33 8.15 -1.41
N LYS A 134 -6.73 8.92 -2.41
CA LYS A 134 -5.91 10.03 -2.92
C LYS A 134 -5.68 11.08 -1.85
N GLY A 135 -4.44 11.51 -1.71
CA GLY A 135 -4.05 12.46 -0.67
C GLY A 135 -3.57 11.81 0.62
N SER A 136 -3.79 10.51 0.79
CA SER A 136 -3.21 9.78 1.92
C SER A 136 -1.70 9.65 1.74
N SER A 137 -0.95 9.78 2.83
CA SER A 137 0.51 9.69 2.79
C SER A 137 1.03 8.32 2.38
N PHE A 138 0.22 7.28 2.55
CA PHE A 138 0.57 5.91 2.16
C PHE A 138 -0.14 5.46 0.88
N ARG A 139 -0.77 6.37 0.17
CA ARG A 139 -1.38 6.06 -1.13
C ARG A 139 -0.29 5.64 -2.12
N LEU A 140 -0.46 4.46 -2.72
CA LEU A 140 0.35 4.02 -3.85
C LEU A 140 -0.51 4.09 -5.11
N GLU A 141 -0.12 4.91 -6.07
CA GLU A 141 -0.82 4.97 -7.35
C GLU A 141 -0.49 3.72 -8.14
N PRO A 142 -1.48 2.90 -8.52
CA PRO A 142 -1.21 1.63 -9.18
C PRO A 142 -0.31 1.74 -10.41
N GLU A 143 -0.58 2.68 -11.30
CA GLU A 143 0.23 2.84 -12.50
C GLU A 143 1.66 3.28 -12.21
N GLU A 144 1.85 4.12 -11.21
CA GLU A 144 3.18 4.55 -10.78
C GLU A 144 3.98 3.38 -10.21
N VAL A 145 3.33 2.54 -9.41
CA VAL A 145 3.98 1.34 -8.85
C VAL A 145 4.41 0.40 -9.97
N LEU A 146 3.54 0.16 -10.95
CA LEU A 146 3.86 -0.71 -12.08
C LEU A 146 5.04 -0.18 -12.89
N GLU A 147 5.07 1.13 -13.11
CA GLU A 147 6.13 1.78 -13.87
C GLU A 147 7.46 1.75 -13.14
N LEU A 148 7.46 2.12 -11.85
CA LEU A 148 8.70 2.25 -11.08
C LEU A 148 9.32 0.92 -10.70
N ILE A 149 8.52 -0.05 -10.27
CA ILE A 149 9.07 -1.33 -9.79
C ILE A 149 9.02 -2.45 -10.83
N GLY A 150 8.64 -2.13 -12.06
CA GLY A 150 8.75 -3.06 -13.17
C GLY A 150 7.78 -4.25 -13.13
N ILE A 151 6.63 -4.11 -12.47
CA ILE A 151 5.60 -5.14 -12.49
C ILE A 151 4.81 -4.97 -13.78
N THR A 152 5.12 -5.79 -14.76
CA THR A 152 4.41 -5.80 -16.03
C THR A 152 4.17 -7.23 -16.45
N THR A 153 3.10 -7.44 -17.22
CA THR A 153 2.92 -8.67 -17.96
C THR A 153 3.43 -8.46 -19.36
N THR A 154 4.46 -9.10 -19.69
CA THR A 154 4.95 -9.14 -21.08
C THR A 154 5.02 -10.55 -21.56
#